data_969119ff52d485a6d565c6a514c8e149
#
_entry.id   969119ff52d485a6d565c6a514c8e149
#
_cell.length_a   1.000
_cell.length_b   1.000
_cell.length_c   1.000
_cell.angle_alpha   90.00
_cell.angle_beta   90.00
_cell.angle_gamma   90.00
#
_symmetry.space_group_name_H-M   'P 1'
#
loop_
_entity.id
_entity.type
_entity.pdbx_description
1 polymer ?
#
loop_
_entity_poly.entity_id
_entity_poly.type
_entity_poly.pdbx_seq_one_letter_code
_entity_poly.pdbx_strand_id
1 'polypeptide(L)'
;MADVLKGLEIKNMTDISADLYFYGDIVSDWWGAWQNEDQYPDAIKNFLSQAEGKDLNVYVNSGGGSVFAGMAIYNMIKRHGEKNKVKVYVDGLAGSIASVIAFAGTEPPEIPSNAFLMIHKPWGAISGNADEMRKMADDLDKVQTGIMNVYEDHLAEGVTIDQVEALVDAETWLDGKEAAKYFNIAQTDAADCVAAVGDYLTYAGKLPEKFKSHQKQPEQTPKGPTPEEQAKAAADAEKRNQIKRLCIEGMTKGE
;
A
#
# COMPACT_ATOMS: atom_id res chain seq x y z
N MET A 1 -25.42 -13.77 4.13
CA MET A 1 -24.37 -13.44 3.12
C MET A 1 -24.03 -11.95 3.07
N ALA A 2 -24.39 -11.15 4.07
CA ALA A 2 -24.20 -9.69 4.06
C ALA A 2 -23.07 -9.17 5.00
N ASP A 3 -22.30 -10.06 5.65
CA ASP A 3 -21.34 -9.68 6.70
C ASP A 3 -19.87 -9.92 6.36
N VAL A 4 -19.52 -10.17 5.09
CA VAL A 4 -18.12 -10.47 4.67
C VAL A 4 -17.42 -9.25 4.05
N LEU A 5 -18.10 -8.11 3.92
CA LEU A 5 -17.54 -6.89 3.30
C LEU A 5 -17.13 -5.81 4.32
N LYS A 6 -16.66 -6.20 5.52
CA LYS A 6 -16.25 -5.23 6.55
C LYS A 6 -14.86 -4.61 6.37
N GLY A 7 -14.17 -4.85 5.26
CA GLY A 7 -12.82 -4.33 5.00
C GLY A 7 -12.73 -3.01 4.24
N LEU A 8 -13.79 -2.59 3.58
CA LEU A 8 -13.88 -1.31 2.89
C LEU A 8 -15.11 -0.56 3.40
N GLU A 9 -14.95 0.15 4.52
CA GLU A 9 -15.92 1.19 4.83
C GLU A 9 -15.76 2.29 3.78
N ILE A 10 -16.77 2.41 2.90
CA ILE A 10 -16.96 3.60 2.07
C ILE A 10 -17.26 4.73 3.04
N LYS A 11 -16.20 5.41 3.51
CA LYS A 11 -16.35 6.36 4.61
C LYS A 11 -17.05 7.64 4.19
N ASN A 12 -16.96 8.06 2.93
CA ASN A 12 -17.61 9.28 2.45
C ASN A 12 -17.93 9.18 0.95
N MET A 13 -18.98 8.44 0.58
CA MET A 13 -19.46 8.49 -0.78
C MET A 13 -20.58 9.52 -0.89
N THR A 14 -20.32 10.58 -1.64
CA THR A 14 -21.31 11.59 -2.03
C THR A 14 -21.90 11.26 -3.42
N ASP A 15 -22.76 12.12 -3.95
CA ASP A 15 -23.25 11.98 -5.32
C ASP A 15 -22.15 12.24 -6.36
N ILE A 16 -21.10 13.00 -6.02
CA ILE A 16 -20.07 13.48 -6.94
C ILE A 16 -18.65 12.97 -6.63
N SER A 17 -18.38 12.44 -5.43
CA SER A 17 -17.05 12.01 -4.99
C SER A 17 -17.10 10.77 -4.11
N ALA A 18 -15.97 10.04 -4.06
CA ALA A 18 -15.74 8.92 -3.17
C ALA A 18 -14.33 8.98 -2.58
N ASP A 19 -14.17 8.53 -1.34
CA ASP A 19 -12.89 8.47 -0.64
C ASP A 19 -12.42 7.02 -0.53
N LEU A 20 -11.17 6.76 -0.91
CA LEU A 20 -10.50 5.46 -0.87
C LEU A 20 -9.27 5.54 0.02
N TYR A 21 -9.18 4.67 1.04
CA TYR A 21 -8.09 4.67 2.01
C TYR A 21 -7.19 3.44 1.87
N PHE A 22 -5.89 3.67 1.73
CA PHE A 22 -4.83 2.67 1.78
C PHE A 22 -4.06 2.84 3.10
N TYR A 23 -4.58 2.27 4.20
CA TYR A 23 -4.03 2.43 5.56
C TYR A 23 -3.51 1.11 6.15
N GLY A 24 -3.25 0.12 5.32
CA GLY A 24 -2.73 -1.19 5.70
C GLY A 24 -1.80 -1.75 4.63
N ASP A 25 -1.51 -3.04 4.71
CA ASP A 25 -0.68 -3.72 3.75
C ASP A 25 -1.41 -3.98 2.43
N ILE A 26 -0.66 -3.99 1.33
CA ILE A 26 -1.16 -4.36 0.01
C ILE A 26 -0.91 -5.85 -0.18
N VAL A 27 -2.00 -6.63 -0.25
CA VAL A 27 -1.94 -8.09 -0.32
C VAL A 27 -2.52 -8.61 -1.64
N SER A 28 -2.18 -9.84 -2.02
CA SER A 28 -2.58 -10.39 -3.33
C SER A 28 -4.08 -10.67 -3.41
N ASP A 29 -4.65 -11.09 -2.30
CA ASP A 29 -6.05 -11.51 -2.19
C ASP A 29 -6.54 -11.43 -0.74
N TRP A 30 -7.83 -11.75 -0.53
CA TRP A 30 -8.46 -11.72 0.78
C TRP A 30 -7.86 -12.70 1.81
N TRP A 31 -7.17 -13.77 1.38
CA TRP A 31 -6.49 -14.72 2.26
C TRP A 31 -5.23 -14.11 2.89
N GLY A 32 -4.60 -13.16 2.19
CA GLY A 32 -3.48 -12.39 2.68
C GLY A 32 -3.89 -11.24 3.58
N ALA A 33 -5.16 -10.84 3.59
CA ALA A 33 -5.67 -9.75 4.42
C ALA A 33 -5.90 -10.25 5.85
N TRP A 34 -4.99 -9.88 6.76
CA TRP A 34 -5.04 -10.23 8.18
C TRP A 34 -5.67 -9.13 9.04
N GLN A 35 -5.58 -7.89 8.57
CA GLN A 35 -6.17 -6.72 9.20
C GLN A 35 -7.32 -6.18 8.33
N ASN A 36 -8.23 -5.43 8.93
CA ASN A 36 -9.36 -4.85 8.19
C ASN A 36 -8.91 -3.75 7.21
N GLU A 37 -7.74 -3.17 7.47
CA GLU A 37 -7.11 -2.10 6.71
C GLU A 37 -6.35 -2.61 5.48
N ASP A 38 -6.04 -3.92 5.41
CA ASP A 38 -5.31 -4.52 4.29
C ASP A 38 -6.11 -4.44 2.99
N GLN A 39 -5.44 -4.04 1.91
CA GLN A 39 -6.06 -3.79 0.61
C GLN A 39 -5.63 -4.83 -0.42
N TYR A 40 -6.56 -5.27 -1.26
CA TYR A 40 -6.31 -6.22 -2.33
C TYR A 40 -7.12 -5.86 -3.59
N PRO A 41 -6.68 -6.31 -4.80
CA PRO A 41 -7.25 -5.86 -6.07
C PRO A 41 -8.77 -6.04 -6.21
N ASP A 42 -9.35 -7.15 -5.74
CA ASP A 42 -10.79 -7.37 -5.85
C ASP A 42 -11.60 -6.42 -4.97
N ALA A 43 -11.08 -6.07 -3.79
CA ALA A 43 -11.70 -5.07 -2.93
C ALA A 43 -11.74 -3.70 -3.62
N ILE A 44 -10.62 -3.28 -4.20
CA ILE A 44 -10.50 -2.02 -4.94
C ILE A 44 -11.40 -2.01 -6.18
N LYS A 45 -11.44 -3.10 -6.94
CA LYS A 45 -12.34 -3.26 -8.09
C LYS A 45 -13.81 -3.06 -7.70
N ASN A 46 -14.23 -3.70 -6.61
CA ASN A 46 -15.60 -3.59 -6.11
C ASN A 46 -15.92 -2.17 -5.63
N PHE A 47 -14.98 -1.51 -4.96
CA PHE A 47 -15.10 -0.12 -4.56
C PHE A 47 -15.25 0.81 -5.77
N LEU A 48 -14.34 0.71 -6.76
CA LEU A 48 -14.38 1.55 -7.96
C LEU A 48 -15.65 1.34 -8.80
N SER A 49 -16.21 0.11 -8.78
CA SER A 49 -17.50 -0.14 -9.43
C SER A 49 -18.65 0.61 -8.77
N GLN A 50 -18.60 0.82 -7.45
CA GLN A 50 -19.60 1.63 -6.72
C GLN A 50 -19.35 3.14 -6.87
N ALA A 51 -18.10 3.53 -7.13
CA ALA A 51 -17.66 4.90 -7.36
C ALA A 51 -17.71 5.30 -8.84
N GLU A 52 -18.34 4.50 -9.72
CA GLU A 52 -18.43 4.82 -11.14
C GLU A 52 -19.07 6.21 -11.37
N GLY A 53 -18.41 7.04 -12.19
CA GLY A 53 -18.85 8.40 -12.50
C GLY A 53 -18.59 9.43 -11.41
N LYS A 54 -17.86 9.10 -10.35
CA LYS A 54 -17.50 9.99 -9.25
C LYS A 54 -16.02 10.35 -9.27
N ASP A 55 -15.68 11.55 -8.82
CA ASP A 55 -14.30 11.91 -8.52
C ASP A 55 -13.79 11.09 -7.34
N LEU A 56 -12.49 10.79 -7.31
CA LEU A 56 -11.89 9.92 -6.31
C LEU A 56 -10.82 10.69 -5.51
N ASN A 57 -10.93 10.65 -4.19
CA ASN A 57 -9.85 11.03 -3.28
C ASN A 57 -9.21 9.75 -2.74
N VAL A 58 -7.91 9.61 -2.93
CA VAL A 58 -7.13 8.45 -2.48
C VAL A 58 -6.20 8.90 -1.37
N TYR A 59 -6.33 8.30 -0.21
CA TYR A 59 -5.51 8.58 0.96
C TYR A 59 -4.55 7.41 1.20
N VAL A 60 -3.25 7.70 1.28
CA VAL A 60 -2.20 6.67 1.37
C VAL A 60 -1.44 6.81 2.69
N ASN A 61 -1.46 5.74 3.47
CA ASN A 61 -0.62 5.54 4.65
C ASN A 61 -0.29 4.04 4.76
N SER A 62 0.61 3.55 3.91
CA SER A 62 0.89 2.13 3.72
C SER A 62 2.39 1.90 3.55
N GLY A 63 2.89 0.83 4.17
CA GLY A 63 4.25 0.33 3.95
C GLY A 63 4.45 -0.38 2.60
N GLY A 64 3.38 -0.66 1.87
CA GLY A 64 3.43 -1.41 0.61
C GLY A 64 3.00 -2.86 0.76
N GLY A 65 3.67 -3.79 0.08
CA GLY A 65 3.34 -5.22 0.11
C GLY A 65 3.54 -5.90 -1.24
N SER A 66 2.51 -6.64 -1.72
CA SER A 66 2.57 -7.36 -2.99
C SER A 66 2.69 -6.43 -4.19
N VAL A 67 3.80 -6.53 -4.92
CA VAL A 67 4.07 -5.68 -6.09
C VAL A 67 3.00 -5.83 -7.16
N PHE A 68 2.63 -7.06 -7.51
CA PHE A 68 1.62 -7.28 -8.56
C PHE A 68 0.23 -6.80 -8.16
N ALA A 69 -0.13 -6.94 -6.88
CA ALA A 69 -1.38 -6.38 -6.37
C ALA A 69 -1.38 -4.85 -6.46
N GLY A 70 -0.30 -4.20 -6.02
CA GLY A 70 -0.17 -2.75 -6.09
C GLY A 70 -0.16 -2.22 -7.53
N MET A 71 0.53 -2.87 -8.46
CA MET A 71 0.49 -2.51 -9.88
C MET A 71 -0.91 -2.67 -10.49
N ALA A 72 -1.64 -3.73 -10.12
CA ALA A 72 -3.03 -3.91 -10.56
C ALA A 72 -3.93 -2.78 -10.02
N ILE A 73 -3.78 -2.43 -8.75
CA ILE A 73 -4.51 -1.34 -8.10
C ILE A 73 -4.18 0.01 -8.77
N TYR A 74 -2.89 0.31 -8.96
CA TYR A 74 -2.44 1.50 -9.69
C TYR A 74 -3.15 1.63 -11.04
N ASN A 75 -3.13 0.58 -11.86
CA ASN A 75 -3.77 0.57 -13.16
C ASN A 75 -5.31 0.69 -13.09
N MET A 76 -5.96 0.17 -12.04
CA MET A 76 -7.40 0.36 -11.84
C MET A 76 -7.74 1.81 -11.55
N ILE A 77 -6.96 2.46 -10.67
CA ILE A 77 -7.14 3.88 -10.33
C ILE A 77 -6.86 4.77 -11.55
N LYS A 78 -5.79 4.49 -12.33
CA LYS A 78 -5.50 5.21 -13.58
C LYS A 78 -6.67 5.13 -14.57
N ARG A 79 -7.25 3.94 -14.77
CA ARG A 79 -8.43 3.79 -15.65
C ARG A 79 -9.66 4.54 -15.14
N HIS A 80 -9.87 4.59 -13.83
CA HIS A 80 -10.92 5.42 -13.24
C HIS A 80 -10.68 6.91 -13.56
N GLY A 81 -9.43 7.33 -13.51
CA GLY A 81 -8.98 8.69 -13.82
C GLY A 81 -9.14 9.10 -15.29
N GLU A 82 -9.35 8.17 -16.23
CA GLU A 82 -9.62 8.52 -17.64
C GLU A 82 -10.94 9.30 -17.83
N LYS A 83 -11.86 9.16 -16.88
CA LYS A 83 -13.21 9.77 -16.96
C LYS A 83 -13.54 10.69 -15.79
N ASN A 84 -12.82 10.59 -14.68
CA ASN A 84 -13.10 11.29 -13.43
C ASN A 84 -11.80 11.92 -12.90
N LYS A 85 -11.90 12.88 -12.00
CA LYS A 85 -10.72 13.36 -11.29
C LYS A 85 -10.30 12.34 -10.24
N VAL A 86 -8.99 12.14 -10.12
CA VAL A 86 -8.39 11.34 -9.05
C VAL A 86 -7.32 12.18 -8.38
N LYS A 87 -7.52 12.45 -7.11
CA LYS A 87 -6.56 13.17 -6.27
C LYS A 87 -5.97 12.24 -5.22
N VAL A 88 -4.65 12.27 -5.05
CA VAL A 88 -3.97 11.38 -4.10
C VAL A 88 -3.29 12.22 -3.02
N TYR A 89 -3.46 11.79 -1.77
CA TYR A 89 -2.89 12.38 -0.58
C TYR A 89 -2.04 11.33 0.15
N VAL A 90 -0.81 11.68 0.50
CA VAL A 90 0.03 10.83 1.35
C VAL A 90 -0.06 11.36 2.78
N ASP A 91 -0.82 10.66 3.63
CA ASP A 91 -1.10 11.13 4.99
C ASP A 91 0.04 10.84 5.98
N GLY A 92 0.87 9.84 5.72
CA GLY A 92 2.01 9.50 6.58
C GLY A 92 3.13 8.83 5.80
N LEU A 93 2.84 7.70 5.18
CA LEU A 93 3.82 6.92 4.41
C LEU A 93 3.20 6.38 3.12
N ALA A 94 3.92 6.56 2.02
CA ALA A 94 3.75 5.78 0.80
C ALA A 94 5.04 4.97 0.58
N GLY A 95 5.10 3.77 1.14
CA GLY A 95 6.30 2.92 1.13
C GLY A 95 6.23 1.83 0.07
N SER A 96 7.39 1.49 -0.52
CA SER A 96 7.50 0.36 -1.46
C SER A 96 6.48 0.49 -2.59
N ILE A 97 5.66 -0.55 -2.85
CA ILE A 97 4.66 -0.49 -3.93
C ILE A 97 3.53 0.53 -3.66
N ALA A 98 3.31 0.97 -2.42
CA ALA A 98 2.39 2.06 -2.14
C ALA A 98 2.89 3.41 -2.69
N SER A 99 4.20 3.59 -2.87
CA SER A 99 4.77 4.76 -3.54
C SER A 99 4.34 4.83 -5.02
N VAL A 100 4.19 3.69 -5.69
CA VAL A 100 3.64 3.61 -7.05
C VAL A 100 2.17 4.02 -7.06
N ILE A 101 1.38 3.55 -6.08
CA ILE A 101 -0.04 3.93 -5.97
C ILE A 101 -0.20 5.43 -5.73
N ALA A 102 0.73 6.07 -5.01
CA ALA A 102 0.71 7.52 -4.80
C ALA A 102 0.70 8.31 -6.12
N PHE A 103 1.27 7.76 -7.20
CA PHE A 103 1.28 8.38 -8.52
C PHE A 103 0.09 8.00 -9.42
N ALA A 104 -0.94 7.34 -8.89
CA ALA A 104 -2.10 6.93 -9.69
C ALA A 104 -3.09 8.08 -9.99
N GLY A 105 -2.88 9.26 -9.44
CA GLY A 105 -3.75 10.43 -9.62
C GLY A 105 -3.77 10.99 -11.04
N THR A 106 -4.76 11.82 -11.33
CA THR A 106 -4.83 12.68 -12.54
C THR A 106 -4.10 14.00 -12.34
N GLU A 107 -3.76 14.32 -11.11
CA GLU A 107 -2.98 15.49 -10.68
C GLU A 107 -1.77 15.01 -9.87
N PRO A 108 -0.71 15.82 -9.70
CA PRO A 108 0.41 15.47 -8.83
C PRO A 108 -0.07 15.13 -7.41
N PRO A 109 0.45 14.06 -6.78
CA PRO A 109 0.06 13.70 -5.42
C PRO A 109 0.44 14.79 -4.41
N GLU A 110 -0.41 15.01 -3.41
CA GLU A 110 -0.08 15.89 -2.29
C GLU A 110 0.72 15.12 -1.24
N ILE A 111 1.93 15.59 -0.93
CA ILE A 111 2.80 15.00 0.08
C ILE A 111 3.23 16.11 1.05
N PRO A 112 2.69 16.12 2.28
CA PRO A 112 3.08 17.07 3.31
C PRO A 112 4.56 16.93 3.70
N SER A 113 5.15 17.98 4.26
CA SER A 113 6.56 17.99 4.67
C SER A 113 6.88 17.01 5.81
N ASN A 114 5.87 16.46 6.47
CA ASN A 114 5.98 15.45 7.53
C ASN A 114 5.48 14.06 7.11
N ALA A 115 5.15 13.87 5.84
CA ALA A 115 4.86 12.56 5.24
C ALA A 115 6.05 12.08 4.40
N PHE A 116 6.09 10.78 4.12
CA PHE A 116 7.25 10.13 3.52
C PHE A 116 6.87 9.32 2.28
N LEU A 117 7.78 9.36 1.30
CA LEU A 117 7.85 8.42 0.19
C LEU A 117 9.06 7.52 0.44
N MET A 118 8.87 6.19 0.48
CA MET A 118 9.98 5.24 0.58
C MET A 118 10.03 4.39 -0.68
N ILE A 119 11.18 4.44 -1.35
CA ILE A 119 11.42 3.74 -2.61
C ILE A 119 12.60 2.80 -2.47
N HIS A 120 12.44 1.58 -2.95
CA HIS A 120 13.45 0.55 -2.93
C HIS A 120 13.23 -0.51 -4.02
N LYS A 121 14.22 -1.36 -4.24
CA LYS A 121 14.10 -2.50 -5.18
C LYS A 121 13.04 -3.50 -4.71
N PRO A 122 12.31 -4.12 -5.66
CA PRO A 122 11.47 -5.26 -5.32
C PRO A 122 12.35 -6.39 -4.76
N TRP A 123 11.81 -7.09 -3.77
CA TRP A 123 12.52 -8.20 -3.16
C TRP A 123 11.64 -9.46 -3.13
N GLY A 124 12.28 -10.59 -3.04
CA GLY A 124 11.61 -11.88 -2.95
C GLY A 124 12.49 -12.91 -2.27
N ALA A 125 11.92 -14.07 -1.96
CA ALA A 125 12.64 -15.21 -1.39
C ALA A 125 12.33 -16.46 -2.21
N ILE A 126 13.37 -17.26 -2.49
CA ILE A 126 13.27 -18.54 -3.18
C ILE A 126 14.24 -19.54 -2.54
N SER A 127 13.84 -20.81 -2.57
CA SER A 127 14.70 -21.93 -2.26
C SER A 127 14.78 -22.83 -3.49
N GLY A 128 15.99 -23.08 -3.99
CA GLY A 128 16.19 -23.85 -5.20
C GLY A 128 17.67 -24.01 -5.57
N ASN A 129 17.93 -24.53 -6.76
CA ASN A 129 19.28 -24.63 -7.31
C ASN A 129 19.76 -23.26 -7.87
N ALA A 130 21.04 -23.23 -8.30
CA ALA A 130 21.67 -21.98 -8.78
C ALA A 130 20.95 -21.35 -9.98
N ASP A 131 20.37 -22.14 -10.86
CA ASP A 131 19.68 -21.61 -12.04
C ASP A 131 18.32 -21.01 -11.68
N GLU A 132 17.61 -21.61 -10.74
CA GLU A 132 16.35 -21.06 -10.20
C GLU A 132 16.60 -19.74 -9.46
N MET A 133 17.70 -19.63 -8.71
CA MET A 133 18.09 -18.39 -8.02
C MET A 133 18.43 -17.28 -9.03
N ARG A 134 19.20 -17.59 -10.09
CA ARG A 134 19.49 -16.62 -11.16
C ARG A 134 18.22 -16.16 -11.87
N LYS A 135 17.33 -17.12 -12.19
CA LYS A 135 16.04 -16.79 -12.79
C LYS A 135 15.22 -15.85 -11.93
N MET A 136 15.18 -16.07 -10.60
CA MET A 136 14.49 -15.18 -9.68
C MET A 136 15.09 -13.78 -9.68
N ALA A 137 16.42 -13.66 -9.73
CA ALA A 137 17.08 -12.36 -9.86
C ALA A 137 16.67 -11.64 -11.15
N ASP A 138 16.72 -12.34 -12.30
CA ASP A 138 16.29 -11.79 -13.59
C ASP A 138 14.81 -11.36 -13.60
N ASP A 139 13.94 -12.12 -12.92
CA ASP A 139 12.52 -11.80 -12.80
C ASP A 139 12.31 -10.55 -11.91
N LEU A 140 13.07 -10.37 -10.84
CA LEU A 140 13.03 -9.16 -9.99
C LEU A 140 13.49 -7.92 -10.75
N ASP A 141 14.53 -8.02 -11.59
CA ASP A 141 15.00 -6.92 -12.44
C ASP A 141 13.90 -6.48 -13.43
N LYS A 142 13.15 -7.44 -14.01
CA LYS A 142 12.00 -7.12 -14.87
C LYS A 142 10.86 -6.44 -14.11
N VAL A 143 10.59 -6.89 -12.87
CA VAL A 143 9.60 -6.27 -12.01
C VAL A 143 10.01 -4.84 -11.68
N GLN A 144 11.29 -4.61 -11.37
CA GLN A 144 11.84 -3.27 -11.15
C GLN A 144 11.61 -2.35 -12.35
N THR A 145 11.84 -2.84 -13.57
CA THR A 145 11.58 -2.04 -14.77
C THR A 145 10.15 -1.52 -14.83
N GLY A 146 9.15 -2.34 -14.46
CA GLY A 146 7.76 -1.90 -14.41
C GLY A 146 7.50 -0.79 -13.38
N ILE A 147 8.18 -0.84 -12.22
CA ILE A 147 8.10 0.19 -11.20
C ILE A 147 8.79 1.48 -11.69
N MET A 148 9.97 1.36 -12.28
CA MET A 148 10.75 2.50 -12.79
C MET A 148 10.01 3.24 -13.89
N ASN A 149 9.26 2.57 -14.76
CA ASN A 149 8.42 3.23 -15.77
C ASN A 149 7.39 4.17 -15.14
N VAL A 150 6.78 3.77 -13.99
CA VAL A 150 5.85 4.67 -13.28
C VAL A 150 6.58 5.88 -12.71
N TYR A 151 7.76 5.70 -12.16
CA TYR A 151 8.53 6.83 -11.63
C TYR A 151 9.00 7.77 -12.75
N GLU A 152 9.40 7.25 -13.91
CA GLU A 152 9.82 8.04 -15.07
C GLU A 152 8.72 8.97 -15.56
N ASP A 153 7.47 8.50 -15.59
CA ASP A 153 6.29 9.30 -15.98
C ASP A 153 5.99 10.47 -15.01
N HIS A 154 6.60 10.46 -13.81
CA HIS A 154 6.31 11.43 -12.75
C HIS A 154 7.54 12.17 -12.24
N LEU A 155 8.62 12.26 -13.05
CA LEU A 155 9.83 12.98 -12.69
C LEU A 155 9.57 14.50 -12.58
N ALA A 156 10.28 15.15 -11.67
CA ALA A 156 10.35 16.61 -11.63
C ALA A 156 11.13 17.14 -12.83
N GLU A 157 10.91 18.40 -13.18
CA GLU A 157 11.60 19.04 -14.32
C GLU A 157 13.13 18.98 -14.15
N GLY A 158 13.82 18.47 -15.17
CA GLY A 158 15.28 18.36 -15.20
C GLY A 158 15.86 17.16 -14.45
N VAL A 159 15.03 16.32 -13.83
CA VAL A 159 15.46 15.06 -13.18
C VAL A 159 15.51 13.93 -14.21
N THR A 160 16.53 13.09 -14.12
CA THR A 160 16.66 11.89 -14.97
C THR A 160 16.26 10.62 -14.21
N ILE A 161 15.84 9.60 -14.94
CA ILE A 161 15.49 8.32 -14.33
C ILE A 161 16.67 7.66 -13.59
N ASP A 162 17.90 7.84 -14.08
CA ASP A 162 19.13 7.31 -13.44
C ASP A 162 19.32 7.88 -12.03
N GLN A 163 18.92 9.13 -11.78
CA GLN A 163 18.98 9.73 -10.45
C GLN A 163 17.99 9.06 -9.50
N VAL A 164 16.80 8.70 -9.98
CA VAL A 164 15.78 7.99 -9.19
C VAL A 164 16.17 6.52 -9.01
N GLU A 165 16.77 5.89 -10.03
CA GLU A 165 17.28 4.53 -9.91
C GLU A 165 18.34 4.42 -8.79
N ALA A 166 19.25 5.38 -8.70
CA ALA A 166 20.23 5.42 -7.61
C ALA A 166 19.58 5.54 -6.22
N LEU A 167 18.44 6.23 -6.10
CA LEU A 167 17.68 6.31 -4.85
C LEU A 167 16.97 4.98 -4.54
N VAL A 168 16.42 4.31 -5.56
CA VAL A 168 15.81 2.99 -5.43
C VAL A 168 16.83 1.95 -5.00
N ASP A 169 18.03 2.00 -5.58
CA ASP A 169 19.16 1.11 -5.25
C ASP A 169 19.63 1.30 -3.81
N ALA A 170 19.54 2.53 -3.31
CA ALA A 170 19.96 2.90 -1.95
C ALA A 170 18.87 2.68 -0.89
N GLU A 171 17.66 2.23 -1.25
CA GLU A 171 16.51 2.16 -0.35
C GLU A 171 16.30 3.50 0.37
N THR A 172 15.70 4.45 -0.34
CA THR A 172 15.66 5.84 0.11
C THR A 172 14.31 6.24 0.68
N TRP A 173 14.37 6.96 1.79
CA TRP A 173 13.24 7.61 2.44
C TRP A 173 13.29 9.09 2.17
N LEU A 174 12.26 9.63 1.53
CA LEU A 174 12.15 11.03 1.15
C LEU A 174 10.98 11.66 1.90
N ASP A 175 11.21 12.73 2.65
CA ASP A 175 10.10 13.56 3.11
C ASP A 175 9.48 14.34 1.93
N GLY A 176 8.33 15.02 2.13
CA GLY A 176 7.66 15.74 1.05
C GLY A 176 8.55 16.80 0.38
N LYS A 177 9.49 17.42 1.11
CA LYS A 177 10.43 18.40 0.54
C LYS A 177 11.54 17.72 -0.26
N GLU A 178 12.01 16.57 0.20
CA GLU A 178 13.02 15.77 -0.50
C GLU A 178 12.41 15.13 -1.75
N ALA A 179 11.18 14.57 -1.65
CA ALA A 179 10.46 13.98 -2.77
C ALA A 179 10.20 14.97 -3.90
N ALA A 180 9.87 16.23 -3.57
CA ALA A 180 9.65 17.30 -4.56
C ALA A 180 10.88 17.64 -5.40
N LYS A 181 12.09 17.23 -4.99
CA LYS A 181 13.32 17.41 -5.77
C LYS A 181 13.44 16.41 -6.91
N TYR A 182 12.77 15.29 -6.83
CA TYR A 182 12.88 14.18 -7.77
C TYR A 182 11.59 13.89 -8.52
N PHE A 183 10.45 14.17 -7.90
CA PHE A 183 9.14 13.85 -8.46
C PHE A 183 8.25 15.09 -8.58
N ASN A 184 7.41 15.10 -9.60
CA ASN A 184 6.36 16.10 -9.76
C ASN A 184 5.25 15.82 -8.73
N ILE A 185 5.35 16.47 -7.59
CA ILE A 185 4.41 16.38 -6.47
C ILE A 185 3.95 17.76 -6.02
N ALA A 186 2.78 17.83 -5.41
CA ALA A 186 2.32 19.02 -4.69
C ALA A 186 2.80 18.92 -3.22
N GLN A 187 3.93 19.58 -2.93
CA GLN A 187 4.43 19.64 -1.56
C GLN A 187 3.60 20.63 -0.75
N THR A 188 3.07 20.19 0.39
CA THR A 188 2.30 21.04 1.31
C THR A 188 3.01 21.19 2.66
N ASP A 189 2.56 22.16 3.47
CA ASP A 189 3.03 22.27 4.85
C ASP A 189 2.60 21.04 5.68
N ALA A 190 3.28 20.86 6.84
CA ALA A 190 2.96 19.75 7.72
C ALA A 190 1.48 19.74 8.10
N ALA A 191 0.82 18.62 7.83
CA ALA A 191 -0.55 18.36 8.24
C ALA A 191 -0.58 17.66 9.61
N ASP A 192 -1.72 17.72 10.30
CA ASP A 192 -1.94 16.89 11.49
C ASP A 192 -2.10 15.42 11.04
N CYS A 193 -0.98 14.74 10.82
CA CYS A 193 -0.96 13.35 10.40
C CYS A 193 -1.19 12.42 11.58
N VAL A 194 -2.23 11.60 11.50
CA VAL A 194 -2.37 10.42 12.37
C VAL A 194 -1.58 9.28 11.72
N ALA A 195 -0.29 9.19 12.04
CA ALA A 195 0.56 8.14 11.52
C ALA A 195 0.14 6.78 12.09
N ALA A 196 -0.56 5.97 11.30
CA ALA A 196 -0.66 4.54 11.54
C ALA A 196 0.50 3.87 10.78
N VAL A 197 1.58 3.59 11.49
CA VAL A 197 2.68 2.78 10.98
C VAL A 197 2.28 1.33 11.19
N GLY A 198 1.90 0.62 10.12
CA GLY A 198 1.59 -0.80 10.16
C GLY A 198 2.80 -1.66 10.54
N ASP A 199 2.57 -2.93 10.83
CA ASP A 199 3.57 -3.91 11.29
C ASP A 199 4.74 -4.13 10.29
N TYR A 200 4.58 -3.74 9.01
CA TYR A 200 5.61 -3.87 7.98
C TYR A 200 6.94 -3.19 8.37
N LEU A 201 6.90 -2.01 8.99
CA LEU A 201 8.12 -1.32 9.45
C LEU A 201 8.77 -2.02 10.65
N THR A 202 7.99 -2.72 11.45
CA THR A 202 8.48 -3.58 12.54
C THR A 202 9.18 -4.82 11.97
N TYR A 203 8.69 -5.36 10.86
CA TYR A 203 9.25 -6.52 10.18
C TYR A 203 10.57 -6.20 9.46
N ALA A 204 10.70 -5.02 8.86
CA ALA A 204 11.87 -4.62 8.09
C ALA A 204 13.09 -4.27 8.97
N GLY A 205 12.89 -4.01 10.26
CA GLY A 205 13.99 -3.73 11.22
C GLY A 205 14.87 -2.50 10.86
N LYS A 206 14.46 -1.70 9.88
CA LYS A 206 15.29 -0.72 9.18
C LYS A 206 14.74 0.68 9.18
N LEU A 207 14.04 1.10 10.24
CA LEU A 207 13.74 2.52 10.41
C LEU A 207 15.06 3.29 10.53
N PRO A 208 15.37 4.20 9.61
CA PRO A 208 16.56 5.05 9.74
C PRO A 208 16.55 5.76 11.09
N GLU A 209 17.74 5.89 11.71
CA GLU A 209 17.89 6.52 13.04
C GLU A 209 17.26 7.91 13.13
N LYS A 210 17.26 8.67 12.02
CA LYS A 210 16.63 9.99 11.94
C LYS A 210 15.11 9.99 12.23
N PHE A 211 14.43 8.84 12.10
CA PHE A 211 12.99 8.70 12.37
C PHE A 211 12.66 8.09 13.73
N LYS A 212 13.66 7.49 14.40
CA LYS A 212 13.46 6.92 15.74
C LYS A 212 13.21 7.99 16.81
N SER A 213 13.64 9.23 16.58
CA SER A 213 13.49 10.35 17.52
C SER A 213 12.08 10.99 17.54
N HIS A 214 11.19 10.67 16.60
CA HIS A 214 9.85 11.23 16.52
C HIS A 214 8.77 10.32 17.09
N GLN A 215 9.12 9.17 17.61
CA GLN A 215 8.19 8.38 18.41
C GLN A 215 7.99 9.08 19.76
N LYS A 216 7.04 10.00 19.84
CA LYS A 216 6.43 10.34 21.14
C LYS A 216 5.93 9.02 21.74
N GLN A 217 6.44 8.67 22.90
CA GLN A 217 5.88 7.56 23.68
C GLN A 217 4.36 7.70 23.70
N PRO A 218 3.59 6.66 23.37
CA PRO A 218 2.14 6.74 23.47
C PRO A 218 1.78 7.06 24.92
N GLU A 219 1.18 8.23 25.11
CA GLU A 219 0.50 8.54 26.35
C GLU A 219 -0.64 7.53 26.47
N GLN A 220 -0.52 6.66 27.46
CA GLN A 220 -1.52 5.73 27.98
C GLN A 220 -2.20 4.82 26.94
N THR A 221 -1.71 3.59 26.89
CA THR A 221 -2.36 2.41 26.32
C THR A 221 -3.87 2.51 26.34
N PRO A 222 -4.56 2.36 25.19
CA PRO A 222 -5.94 1.90 25.20
C PRO A 222 -5.95 0.58 25.98
N LYS A 223 -6.90 0.44 26.90
CA LYS A 223 -7.12 -0.84 27.57
C LYS A 223 -7.18 -1.92 26.49
N GLY A 224 -6.29 -2.90 26.59
CA GLY A 224 -6.27 -4.02 25.67
C GLY A 224 -7.67 -4.61 25.49
N PRO A 225 -7.92 -5.31 24.39
CA PRO A 225 -9.24 -5.79 24.06
C PRO A 225 -9.83 -6.51 25.25
N THR A 226 -11.09 -6.21 25.54
CA THR A 226 -11.82 -6.81 26.64
C THR A 226 -11.82 -8.34 26.51
N PRO A 227 -12.00 -9.09 27.60
CA PRO A 227 -12.09 -10.55 27.52
C PRO A 227 -13.13 -11.03 26.49
N GLU A 228 -14.20 -10.27 26.26
CA GLU A 228 -15.22 -10.54 25.25
C GLU A 228 -14.70 -10.33 23.83
N GLU A 229 -13.94 -9.27 23.58
CA GLU A 229 -13.31 -9.00 22.28
C GLU A 229 -12.22 -10.02 21.97
N GLN A 230 -11.43 -10.45 22.96
CA GLN A 230 -10.43 -11.53 22.82
C GLN A 230 -11.10 -12.86 22.52
N ALA A 231 -12.21 -13.18 23.19
CA ALA A 231 -12.98 -14.40 22.94
C ALA A 231 -13.60 -14.41 21.54
N LYS A 232 -14.11 -13.26 21.07
CA LYS A 232 -14.63 -13.09 19.71
C LYS A 232 -13.55 -13.23 18.65
N ALA A 233 -12.40 -12.59 18.84
CA ALA A 233 -11.26 -12.70 17.92
C ALA A 233 -10.72 -14.15 17.86
N ALA A 234 -10.66 -14.86 18.99
CA ALA A 234 -10.27 -16.27 19.03
C ALA A 234 -11.28 -17.17 18.31
N ALA A 235 -12.59 -16.95 18.49
CA ALA A 235 -13.64 -17.71 17.82
C ALA A 235 -13.63 -17.46 16.29
N ASP A 236 -13.37 -16.24 15.85
CA ASP A 236 -13.25 -15.90 14.43
C ASP A 236 -11.98 -16.50 13.81
N ALA A 237 -10.86 -16.54 14.53
CA ALA A 237 -9.64 -17.22 14.11
C ALA A 237 -9.85 -18.75 13.98
N GLU A 238 -10.60 -19.35 14.91
CA GLU A 238 -10.89 -20.78 14.86
C GLU A 238 -11.81 -21.14 13.69
N LYS A 239 -12.83 -20.32 13.40
CA LYS A 239 -13.67 -20.46 12.21
C LYS A 239 -12.86 -20.35 10.92
N ARG A 240 -11.94 -19.40 10.82
CA ARG A 240 -11.03 -19.25 9.65
C ARG A 240 -10.16 -20.50 9.48
N ASN A 241 -9.60 -21.03 10.56
CA ASN A 241 -8.79 -22.24 10.52
C ASN A 241 -9.61 -23.49 10.12
N GLN A 242 -10.86 -23.55 10.54
CA GLN A 242 -11.77 -24.64 10.16
C GLN A 242 -12.13 -24.58 8.67
N ILE A 243 -12.40 -23.40 8.13
CA ILE A 243 -12.62 -23.17 6.70
C ILE A 243 -11.37 -23.55 5.90
N LYS A 244 -10.17 -23.13 6.34
CA LYS A 244 -8.89 -23.51 5.70
C LYS A 244 -8.73 -25.04 5.62
N ARG A 245 -9.02 -25.75 6.70
CA ARG A 245 -8.96 -27.24 6.72
C ARG A 245 -9.94 -27.87 5.73
N LEU A 246 -11.19 -27.39 5.69
CA LEU A 246 -12.21 -27.87 4.75
C LEU A 246 -11.84 -27.62 3.29
N CYS A 247 -11.23 -26.48 2.97
CA CYS A 247 -10.73 -26.19 1.62
C CYS A 247 -9.57 -27.11 1.22
N ILE A 248 -8.61 -27.35 2.13
CA ILE A 248 -7.50 -28.29 1.88
C ILE A 248 -8.03 -29.72 1.68
N GLU A 249 -8.97 -30.18 2.51
CA GLU A 249 -9.60 -31.50 2.36
C GLU A 249 -10.43 -31.62 1.08
N GLY A 250 -11.07 -30.54 0.63
CA GLY A 250 -11.80 -30.49 -0.64
C GLY A 250 -10.88 -30.60 -1.85
N MET A 251 -9.68 -29.99 -1.79
CA MET A 251 -8.66 -30.09 -2.84
C MET A 251 -7.99 -31.45 -2.94
N THR A 252 -7.91 -32.20 -1.83
CA THR A 252 -7.29 -33.54 -1.80
C THR A 252 -8.24 -34.68 -2.14
N LYS A 253 -9.56 -34.42 -2.24
CA LYS A 253 -10.59 -35.44 -2.59
C LYS A 253 -11.14 -35.30 -4.01
N GLY A 254 -10.53 -34.44 -4.84
CA GLY A 254 -10.90 -34.19 -6.23
C GLY A 254 -10.00 -34.87 -7.26
N GLU A 255 -9.40 -36.04 -6.92
CA GLU A 255 -8.79 -36.98 -7.87
C GLU A 255 -9.71 -38.17 -8.13
#